data_fd1d728757ec6e43cf99d94f03fbc3c0
#
_entry.id   fd1d728757ec6e43cf99d94f03fbc3c0
#
_cell.length_a   1.000
_cell.length_b   1.000
_cell.length_c   1.000
_cell.angle_alpha   90.00
_cell.angle_beta   90.00
_cell.angle_gamma   90.00
#
_symmetry.space_group_name_H-M   'P 1'
#
loop_
_entity.id
_entity.type
_entity.pdbx_description
1 polymer ?
#
loop_
_entity_poly.entity_id
_entity_poly.type
_entity_poly.pdbx_seq_one_letter_code
_entity_poly.pdbx_strand_id
1 'polypeptide(L)'
;MLSEEIHHSIADADDMEQVWDERIEVADVCRNLIAHPGQIITRWNWKAAMIGAVLRASFYFTVYQASRESWLVTLTAVSVELAFRFITTGMAGAVVQSFRRARPVWLANVIVSISLPAFSHTVEFVTHYAQERYLYDIFAASENSVARQRAFAVSVLFSVISALFNLFAMKHGVLLVGAGDETRSLMDDIKRLPRMVGEFTAFLPVLISKYLEDGRILNALVTFVGFGIAVGTVLGTVRTKWQWAWRTALGAWSILLFAVLLTLFVRHIMKRKGTMYRKRYY
;
A
#
# COMPACT_ATOMS: atom_id res chain seq x y z
N MET A 1 -19.70 16.63 38.02
CA MET A 1 -18.46 15.88 37.71
C MET A 1 -18.59 15.01 36.46
N LEU A 2 -19.50 14.04 36.38
CA LEU A 2 -19.66 13.20 35.18
C LEU A 2 -20.11 13.95 33.89
N SER A 3 -20.85 15.05 34.05
CA SER A 3 -21.30 15.86 32.88
C SER A 3 -20.18 16.75 32.29
N GLU A 4 -19.22 17.18 33.10
CA GLU A 4 -18.08 17.98 32.62
C GLU A 4 -17.04 17.12 31.88
N GLU A 5 -16.80 15.88 32.33
CA GLU A 5 -15.89 14.96 31.60
C GLU A 5 -16.46 14.54 30.24
N ILE A 6 -17.79 14.38 30.15
CA ILE A 6 -18.45 14.08 28.86
C ILE A 6 -18.38 15.30 27.91
N HIS A 7 -18.56 16.52 28.44
CA HIS A 7 -18.40 17.74 27.63
C HIS A 7 -16.97 17.95 27.15
N HIS A 8 -15.94 17.65 27.96
CA HIS A 8 -14.54 17.73 27.53
C HIS A 8 -14.21 16.69 26.46
N SER A 9 -14.74 15.47 26.55
CA SER A 9 -14.52 14.44 25.52
C SER A 9 -15.24 14.74 24.22
N ILE A 10 -16.38 15.44 24.25
CA ILE A 10 -17.12 15.88 23.08
C ILE A 10 -16.45 17.12 22.46
N ALA A 11 -15.97 18.06 23.26
CA ALA A 11 -15.20 19.21 22.78
C ALA A 11 -13.87 18.78 22.14
N ASP A 12 -13.15 17.81 22.70
CA ASP A 12 -11.97 17.19 22.07
C ASP A 12 -12.30 16.47 20.78
N ALA A 13 -13.49 15.91 20.62
CA ALA A 13 -13.93 15.30 19.38
C ALA A 13 -14.29 16.36 18.32
N ASP A 14 -14.97 17.44 18.70
CA ASP A 14 -15.30 18.58 17.83
C ASP A 14 -14.06 19.41 17.48
N ASP A 15 -13.12 19.62 18.40
CA ASP A 15 -11.82 20.23 18.10
C ASP A 15 -10.98 19.35 17.17
N MET A 16 -11.07 18.03 17.29
CA MET A 16 -10.48 17.11 16.33
C MET A 16 -11.16 17.23 14.95
N GLU A 17 -12.44 17.46 14.86
CA GLU A 17 -13.17 17.63 13.60
C GLU A 17 -12.86 18.99 12.94
N GLN A 18 -12.68 20.06 13.68
CA GLN A 18 -12.24 21.37 13.17
C GLN A 18 -10.76 21.36 12.73
N VAL A 19 -9.87 20.66 13.42
CA VAL A 19 -8.48 20.40 13.00
C VAL A 19 -8.40 19.62 11.67
N TRP A 20 -9.50 19.00 11.24
CA TRP A 20 -9.56 18.25 10.01
C TRP A 20 -9.64 19.10 8.73
N ASP A 21 -10.00 20.35 8.84
CA ASP A 21 -9.99 21.32 7.72
C ASP A 21 -8.66 22.09 7.62
N GLU A 22 -7.82 22.06 8.65
CA GLU A 22 -6.47 22.59 8.61
C GLU A 22 -5.55 21.70 7.77
N ARG A 23 -4.74 22.32 6.92
CA ARG A 23 -3.73 21.66 6.09
C ARG A 23 -2.64 21.05 6.97
N ILE A 24 -2.79 19.79 7.35
CA ILE A 24 -1.79 19.07 8.12
C ILE A 24 -0.54 18.88 7.25
N GLU A 25 0.58 19.44 7.69
CA GLU A 25 1.84 19.25 6.99
C GLU A 25 2.44 17.86 7.30
N VAL A 26 3.10 17.28 6.32
CA VAL A 26 3.83 16.01 6.48
C VAL A 26 4.84 16.09 7.63
N ALA A 27 5.50 17.26 7.80
CA ALA A 27 6.45 17.49 8.86
C ALA A 27 5.84 17.37 10.27
N ASP A 28 4.60 17.88 10.44
CA ASP A 28 3.90 17.82 11.72
C ASP A 28 3.46 16.40 12.07
N VAL A 29 2.99 15.64 11.07
CA VAL A 29 2.71 14.21 11.23
C VAL A 29 3.97 13.46 11.67
N CYS A 30 5.10 13.69 11.02
CA CYS A 30 6.36 13.05 11.39
C CYS A 30 6.79 13.42 12.81
N ARG A 31 6.74 14.71 13.15
CA ARG A 31 7.10 15.21 14.49
C ARG A 31 6.22 14.59 15.57
N ASN A 32 4.91 14.53 15.34
CA ASN A 32 3.96 13.94 16.28
C ASN A 32 4.19 12.43 16.48
N LEU A 33 4.44 11.68 15.39
CA LEU A 33 4.74 10.25 15.48
C LEU A 33 6.05 9.97 16.22
N ILE A 34 7.06 10.83 16.07
CA ILE A 34 8.34 10.72 16.78
C ILE A 34 8.19 11.11 18.26
N ALA A 35 7.44 12.18 18.55
CA ALA A 35 7.20 12.63 19.92
C ALA A 35 6.32 11.64 20.72
N HIS A 36 5.39 10.97 20.06
CA HIS A 36 4.42 10.08 20.69
C HIS A 36 4.35 8.71 20.02
N PRO A 37 5.43 7.90 20.03
CA PRO A 37 5.48 6.61 19.33
C PRO A 37 4.43 5.60 19.84
N GLY A 38 4.00 5.72 21.08
CA GLY A 38 2.92 4.92 21.67
C GLY A 38 1.59 5.02 20.91
N GLN A 39 1.35 6.11 20.19
CA GLN A 39 0.14 6.27 19.37
C GLN A 39 0.04 5.23 18.26
N ILE A 40 1.14 4.70 17.74
CA ILE A 40 1.14 3.64 16.75
C ILE A 40 0.48 2.37 17.30
N ILE A 41 0.65 2.10 18.59
CA ILE A 41 0.05 0.95 19.27
C ILE A 41 -1.40 1.25 19.65
N THR A 42 -1.67 2.42 20.24
CA THR A 42 -3.03 2.78 20.71
C THR A 42 -4.01 3.01 19.57
N ARG A 43 -3.51 3.46 18.41
CA ARG A 43 -4.28 3.63 17.16
C ARG A 43 -4.11 2.48 16.18
N TRP A 44 -3.76 1.30 16.67
CA TRP A 44 -3.53 0.12 15.86
C TRP A 44 -4.71 -0.19 14.93
N ASN A 45 -4.42 -0.28 13.63
CA ASN A 45 -5.45 -0.47 12.62
C ASN A 45 -5.74 -1.95 12.39
N TRP A 46 -6.70 -2.49 13.14
CA TRP A 46 -7.09 -3.89 13.10
C TRP A 46 -7.65 -4.33 11.74
N LYS A 47 -8.28 -3.44 10.97
CA LYS A 47 -8.82 -3.76 9.65
C LYS A 47 -7.69 -3.98 8.63
N ALA A 48 -6.72 -3.08 8.59
CA ALA A 48 -5.51 -3.25 7.78
C ALA A 48 -4.74 -4.49 8.22
N ALA A 49 -4.65 -4.76 9.53
CA ALA A 49 -4.04 -5.95 10.09
C ALA A 49 -4.69 -7.24 9.56
N MET A 50 -6.01 -7.37 9.69
CA MET A 50 -6.74 -8.56 9.23
C MET A 50 -6.55 -8.81 7.74
N ILE A 51 -6.84 -7.80 6.91
CA ILE A 51 -6.78 -7.96 5.45
C ILE A 51 -5.35 -8.22 4.99
N GLY A 52 -4.39 -7.43 5.49
CA GLY A 52 -2.99 -7.58 5.12
C GLY A 52 -2.39 -8.92 5.56
N ALA A 53 -2.69 -9.37 6.78
CA ALA A 53 -2.19 -10.64 7.28
C ALA A 53 -2.77 -11.84 6.51
N VAL A 54 -4.09 -11.86 6.25
CA VAL A 54 -4.74 -12.93 5.49
C VAL A 54 -4.22 -13.00 4.06
N LEU A 55 -4.13 -11.85 3.36
CA LEU A 55 -3.58 -11.81 2.00
C LEU A 55 -2.16 -12.33 1.94
N ARG A 56 -1.31 -11.93 2.88
CA ARG A 56 0.09 -12.34 2.92
C ARG A 56 0.23 -13.82 3.28
N ALA A 57 -0.51 -14.28 4.27
CA ALA A 57 -0.55 -15.71 4.64
C ALA A 57 -1.01 -16.59 3.48
N SER A 58 -2.03 -16.17 2.72
CA SER A 58 -2.50 -16.87 1.53
C SER A 58 -1.43 -16.93 0.44
N PHE A 59 -0.68 -15.84 0.25
CA PHE A 59 0.43 -15.79 -0.69
C PHE A 59 1.55 -16.76 -0.28
N TYR A 60 1.98 -16.72 0.98
CA TYR A 60 3.00 -17.65 1.50
C TYR A 60 2.56 -19.09 1.36
N PHE A 61 1.31 -19.40 1.74
CA PHE A 61 0.74 -20.73 1.58
C PHE A 61 0.86 -21.21 0.12
N THR A 62 0.48 -20.37 -0.84
CA THR A 62 0.55 -20.70 -2.26
C THR A 62 1.98 -20.94 -2.73
N VAL A 63 2.93 -20.09 -2.31
CA VAL A 63 4.34 -20.23 -2.69
C VAL A 63 4.95 -21.51 -2.12
N TYR A 64 4.69 -21.82 -0.85
CA TYR A 64 5.23 -23.03 -0.20
C TYR A 64 4.64 -24.30 -0.83
N GLN A 65 3.33 -24.32 -1.12
CA GLN A 65 2.69 -25.47 -1.81
C GLN A 65 3.19 -25.62 -3.26
N ALA A 66 3.38 -24.53 -3.98
CA ALA A 66 3.98 -24.55 -5.33
C ALA A 66 5.43 -25.05 -5.31
N SER A 67 6.16 -24.82 -4.23
CA SER A 67 7.52 -25.31 -4.00
C SER A 67 7.57 -26.77 -3.50
N ARG A 68 6.39 -27.41 -3.33
CA ARG A 68 6.23 -28.79 -2.83
C ARG A 68 6.82 -29.01 -1.42
N GLU A 69 6.77 -27.99 -0.60
CA GLU A 69 7.17 -28.09 0.81
C GLU A 69 6.20 -28.98 1.61
N SER A 70 6.69 -29.57 2.69
CA SER A 70 5.85 -30.39 3.56
C SER A 70 4.75 -29.58 4.23
N TRP A 71 3.63 -30.23 4.57
CA TRP A 71 2.53 -29.57 5.28
C TRP A 71 2.96 -28.95 6.61
N LEU A 72 3.85 -29.61 7.33
CA LEU A 72 4.37 -29.10 8.61
C LEU A 72 5.12 -27.78 8.41
N VAL A 73 6.04 -27.74 7.44
CA VAL A 73 6.81 -26.54 7.10
C VAL A 73 5.87 -25.44 6.61
N THR A 74 4.93 -25.76 5.72
CA THR A 74 3.97 -24.81 5.20
C THR A 74 3.11 -24.20 6.31
N LEU A 75 2.47 -25.01 7.14
CA LEU A 75 1.59 -24.53 8.20
C LEU A 75 2.36 -23.73 9.25
N THR A 76 3.56 -24.15 9.63
CA THR A 76 4.41 -23.43 10.58
C THR A 76 4.78 -22.06 10.02
N ALA A 77 5.29 -22.01 8.78
CA ALA A 77 5.68 -20.76 8.13
C ALA A 77 4.48 -19.79 7.97
N VAL A 78 3.34 -20.31 7.52
CA VAL A 78 2.11 -19.50 7.34
C VAL A 78 1.59 -18.98 8.68
N SER A 79 1.61 -19.81 9.74
CA SER A 79 1.14 -19.39 11.07
C SER A 79 2.03 -18.30 11.68
N VAL A 80 3.34 -18.45 11.58
CA VAL A 80 4.30 -17.44 12.04
C VAL A 80 4.12 -16.14 11.25
N GLU A 81 4.03 -16.23 9.92
CA GLU A 81 3.83 -15.06 9.07
C GLU A 81 2.49 -14.37 9.36
N LEU A 82 1.42 -15.14 9.56
CA LEU A 82 0.10 -14.59 9.90
C LEU A 82 0.15 -13.79 11.21
N ALA A 83 0.67 -14.38 12.28
CA ALA A 83 0.77 -13.72 13.59
C ALA A 83 1.63 -12.46 13.53
N PHE A 84 2.79 -12.57 12.89
CA PHE A 84 3.72 -11.47 12.72
C PHE A 84 3.11 -10.33 11.89
N ARG A 85 2.49 -10.64 10.76
CA ARG A 85 1.87 -9.63 9.88
C ARG A 85 0.65 -9.01 10.48
N PHE A 86 -0.09 -9.74 11.29
CA PHE A 86 -1.23 -9.17 12.00
C PHE A 86 -0.80 -7.99 12.89
N ILE A 87 0.29 -8.16 13.64
CA ILE A 87 0.83 -7.10 14.50
C ILE A 87 1.41 -5.95 13.68
N THR A 88 2.34 -6.26 12.77
CA THR A 88 3.11 -5.25 12.04
C THR A 88 2.27 -4.49 11.02
N THR A 89 1.32 -5.14 10.36
CA THR A 89 0.44 -4.48 9.39
C THR A 89 -0.56 -3.54 10.09
N GLY A 90 -1.01 -3.88 11.30
CA GLY A 90 -1.86 -2.97 12.08
C GLY A 90 -1.12 -1.71 12.52
N MET A 91 0.14 -1.84 12.94
CA MET A 91 1.01 -0.71 13.25
C MET A 91 1.29 0.15 11.99
N ALA A 92 1.63 -0.50 10.89
CA ALA A 92 1.81 0.17 9.61
C ALA A 92 0.53 0.89 9.16
N GLY A 93 -0.63 0.26 9.35
CA GLY A 93 -1.93 0.85 9.07
C GLY A 93 -2.21 2.12 9.88
N ALA A 94 -1.83 2.15 11.15
CA ALA A 94 -1.95 3.35 11.98
C ALA A 94 -1.08 4.50 11.45
N VAL A 95 0.17 4.20 11.07
CA VAL A 95 1.08 5.19 10.44
C VAL A 95 0.50 5.69 9.12
N VAL A 96 0.06 4.79 8.23
CA VAL A 96 -0.56 5.18 6.95
C VAL A 96 -1.76 6.07 7.15
N GLN A 97 -2.63 5.74 8.11
CA GLN A 97 -3.82 6.52 8.42
C GLN A 97 -3.46 7.95 8.88
N SER A 98 -2.37 8.13 9.63
CA SER A 98 -1.88 9.46 10.04
C SER A 98 -1.47 10.33 8.84
N PHE A 99 -0.97 9.73 7.76
CA PHE A 99 -0.57 10.47 6.54
C PHE A 99 -1.70 10.66 5.54
N ARG A 100 -2.91 10.12 5.74
CA ARG A 100 -3.99 10.13 4.73
C ARG A 100 -4.38 11.52 4.24
N ARG A 101 -4.32 12.54 5.10
CA ARG A 101 -4.65 13.94 4.80
C ARG A 101 -3.44 14.86 4.74
N ALA A 102 -2.22 14.32 4.97
CA ALA A 102 -0.99 15.11 4.98
C ALA A 102 -0.65 15.72 3.62
N ARG A 103 -0.12 16.94 3.64
CA ARG A 103 0.33 17.68 2.45
C ARG A 103 1.80 18.07 2.58
N PRO A 104 2.54 18.13 1.49
CA PRO A 104 2.12 17.77 0.13
C PRO A 104 1.97 16.25 -0.07
N VAL A 105 0.97 15.85 -0.86
CA VAL A 105 0.58 14.44 -1.07
C VAL A 105 1.73 13.58 -1.60
N TRP A 106 2.57 14.12 -2.49
CA TRP A 106 3.71 13.39 -3.04
C TRP A 106 4.73 13.02 -1.96
N LEU A 107 4.99 13.92 -0.99
CA LEU A 107 5.93 13.68 0.10
C LEU A 107 5.39 12.61 1.07
N ALA A 108 4.09 12.67 1.41
CA ALA A 108 3.44 11.63 2.18
C ALA A 108 3.56 10.25 1.50
N ASN A 109 3.33 10.18 0.18
CA ASN A 109 3.49 8.95 -0.59
C ASN A 109 4.93 8.43 -0.55
N VAL A 110 5.93 9.30 -0.70
CA VAL A 110 7.36 8.93 -0.65
C VAL A 110 7.73 8.39 0.74
N ILE A 111 7.37 9.11 1.80
CA ILE A 111 7.67 8.69 3.17
C ILE A 111 7.02 7.35 3.48
N VAL A 112 5.74 7.19 3.20
CA VAL A 112 5.02 5.93 3.44
C VAL A 112 5.60 4.78 2.64
N SER A 113 5.95 5.00 1.36
CA SER A 113 6.50 3.94 0.49
C SER A 113 7.94 3.55 0.80
N ILE A 114 8.68 4.36 1.55
CA ILE A 114 10.05 4.05 1.97
C ILE A 114 10.06 3.54 3.41
N SER A 115 9.49 4.29 4.36
CA SER A 115 9.60 3.99 5.79
C SER A 115 8.90 2.69 6.18
N LEU A 116 7.71 2.42 5.63
CA LEU A 116 6.98 1.21 5.99
C LEU A 116 7.59 -0.07 5.43
N PRO A 117 8.01 -0.15 4.15
CA PRO A 117 8.78 -1.28 3.66
C PRO A 117 10.09 -1.47 4.41
N ALA A 118 10.85 -0.40 4.69
CA ALA A 118 12.09 -0.48 5.45
C ALA A 118 11.85 -1.08 6.84
N PHE A 119 10.84 -0.59 7.58
CA PHE A 119 10.45 -1.16 8.86
C PHE A 119 10.03 -2.63 8.72
N SER A 120 9.12 -2.93 7.79
CA SER A 120 8.63 -4.29 7.55
C SER A 120 9.77 -5.27 7.26
N HIS A 121 10.74 -4.88 6.42
CA HIS A 121 11.87 -5.75 6.07
C HIS A 121 12.89 -5.88 7.19
N THR A 122 13.09 -4.85 8.01
CA THR A 122 13.91 -4.96 9.21
C THR A 122 13.33 -5.99 10.16
N VAL A 123 12.03 -5.95 10.38
CA VAL A 123 11.37 -6.91 11.27
C VAL A 123 11.32 -8.31 10.64
N GLU A 124 11.09 -8.42 9.32
CA GLU A 124 11.19 -9.70 8.58
C GLU A 124 12.58 -10.33 8.73
N PHE A 125 13.63 -9.53 8.60
CA PHE A 125 15.01 -9.97 8.82
C PHE A 125 15.23 -10.50 10.24
N VAL A 126 14.78 -9.76 11.26
CA VAL A 126 14.88 -10.19 12.66
C VAL A 126 14.10 -11.48 12.91
N THR A 127 12.90 -11.61 12.30
CA THR A 127 12.06 -12.81 12.42
C THR A 127 12.75 -14.02 11.79
N HIS A 128 13.29 -13.87 10.58
CA HIS A 128 14.02 -14.96 9.92
C HIS A 128 15.29 -15.36 10.70
N TYR A 129 16.02 -14.38 11.23
CA TYR A 129 17.16 -14.66 12.09
C TYR A 129 16.75 -15.45 13.34
N ALA A 130 15.64 -15.06 13.97
CA ALA A 130 15.12 -15.79 15.13
C ALA A 130 14.64 -17.20 14.75
N GLN A 131 13.96 -17.38 13.62
CA GLN A 131 13.55 -18.69 13.12
C GLN A 131 14.76 -19.60 12.84
N GLU A 132 15.79 -19.10 12.17
CA GLU A 132 17.02 -19.86 11.91
C GLU A 132 17.74 -20.24 13.21
N ARG A 133 17.66 -19.38 14.24
CA ARG A 133 18.34 -19.62 15.53
C ARG A 133 17.58 -20.58 16.43
N TYR A 134 16.25 -20.49 16.48
CA TYR A 134 15.43 -21.20 17.48
C TYR A 134 14.61 -22.36 16.90
N LEU A 135 14.41 -22.39 15.58
CA LEU A 135 13.64 -23.41 14.87
C LEU A 135 14.49 -24.08 13.78
N TYR A 136 15.78 -24.21 14.02
CA TYR A 136 16.75 -24.77 13.07
C TYR A 136 16.33 -26.12 12.51
N ASP A 137 15.83 -27.00 13.36
CA ASP A 137 15.43 -28.39 12.98
C ASP A 137 14.29 -28.41 11.94
N ILE A 138 13.47 -27.37 11.90
CA ILE A 138 12.35 -27.25 10.95
C ILE A 138 12.79 -26.60 9.64
N PHE A 139 13.70 -25.63 9.71
CA PHE A 139 14.07 -24.77 8.56
C PHE A 139 15.44 -25.09 7.94
N ALA A 140 16.23 -25.98 8.53
CA ALA A 140 17.59 -26.33 8.07
C ALA A 140 17.66 -26.91 6.65
N ALA A 141 16.54 -27.48 6.13
CA ALA A 141 16.49 -28.07 4.79
C ALA A 141 16.32 -27.06 3.64
N SER A 142 16.15 -25.77 3.91
CA SER A 142 15.89 -24.74 2.88
C SER A 142 17.18 -24.05 2.41
N GLU A 143 18.06 -24.77 1.75
CA GLU A 143 19.36 -24.26 1.22
C GLU A 143 19.27 -23.43 -0.08
N ASN A 144 18.10 -23.14 -0.63
CA ASN A 144 18.00 -22.45 -1.91
C ASN A 144 18.19 -20.92 -1.80
N SER A 145 19.45 -20.48 -1.80
CA SER A 145 19.85 -19.06 -1.77
C SER A 145 19.22 -18.21 -2.90
N VAL A 146 19.02 -18.79 -4.09
CA VAL A 146 18.43 -18.11 -5.25
C VAL A 146 16.91 -17.92 -5.06
N ALA A 147 16.21 -18.90 -4.51
CA ALA A 147 14.79 -18.80 -4.20
C ALA A 147 14.55 -17.75 -3.11
N ARG A 148 15.41 -17.70 -2.07
CA ARG A 148 15.36 -16.71 -0.99
C ARG A 148 15.54 -15.27 -1.53
N GLN A 149 16.53 -15.03 -2.41
CA GLN A 149 16.75 -13.72 -3.02
C GLN A 149 15.57 -13.27 -3.89
N ARG A 150 14.95 -14.19 -4.64
CA ARG A 150 13.75 -13.88 -5.44
C ARG A 150 12.56 -13.55 -4.55
N ALA A 151 12.34 -14.35 -3.50
CA ALA A 151 11.27 -14.13 -2.54
C ALA A 151 11.42 -12.76 -1.85
N PHE A 152 12.62 -12.40 -1.44
CA PHE A 152 12.91 -11.09 -0.84
C PHE A 152 12.62 -9.93 -1.81
N ALA A 153 13.04 -10.04 -3.08
CA ALA A 153 12.76 -9.02 -4.09
C ALA A 153 11.25 -8.80 -4.30
N VAL A 154 10.49 -9.89 -4.38
CA VAL A 154 9.04 -9.86 -4.51
C VAL A 154 8.39 -9.28 -3.24
N SER A 155 8.91 -9.64 -2.06
CA SER A 155 8.43 -9.14 -0.77
C SER A 155 8.59 -7.62 -0.65
N VAL A 156 9.75 -7.06 -1.06
CA VAL A 156 9.97 -5.60 -1.06
C VAL A 156 8.99 -4.89 -1.98
N LEU A 157 8.88 -5.37 -3.23
CA LEU A 157 7.94 -4.78 -4.20
C LEU A 157 6.50 -4.82 -3.68
N PHE A 158 6.09 -5.97 -3.15
CA PHE A 158 4.75 -6.13 -2.60
C PHE A 158 4.50 -5.22 -1.39
N SER A 159 5.51 -4.99 -0.55
CA SER A 159 5.42 -4.08 0.59
C SER A 159 5.24 -2.62 0.17
N VAL A 160 5.97 -2.17 -0.86
CA VAL A 160 5.82 -0.81 -1.41
C VAL A 160 4.42 -0.63 -2.02
N ILE A 161 3.98 -1.59 -2.85
CA ILE A 161 2.65 -1.55 -3.48
C ILE A 161 1.56 -1.56 -2.40
N SER A 162 1.68 -2.42 -1.38
CA SER A 162 0.71 -2.50 -0.29
C SER A 162 0.64 -1.22 0.53
N ALA A 163 1.79 -0.58 0.81
CA ALA A 163 1.83 0.69 1.54
C ALA A 163 1.12 1.81 0.76
N LEU A 164 1.40 1.91 -0.55
CA LEU A 164 0.74 2.87 -1.43
C LEU A 164 -0.75 2.58 -1.60
N PHE A 165 -1.13 1.31 -1.74
CA PHE A 165 -2.53 0.90 -1.84
C PHE A 165 -3.29 1.21 -0.54
N ASN A 166 -2.72 0.92 0.62
CA ASN A 166 -3.34 1.25 1.91
C ASN A 166 -3.55 2.75 2.05
N LEU A 167 -2.54 3.56 1.70
CA LEU A 167 -2.68 5.02 1.72
C LEU A 167 -3.76 5.50 0.75
N PHE A 168 -3.82 4.93 -0.45
CA PHE A 168 -4.87 5.21 -1.44
C PHE A 168 -6.26 4.84 -0.90
N ALA A 169 -6.43 3.63 -0.37
CA ALA A 169 -7.70 3.15 0.17
C ALA A 169 -8.17 4.01 1.36
N MET A 170 -7.26 4.36 2.28
CA MET A 170 -7.58 5.21 3.43
C MET A 170 -7.94 6.64 3.04
N LYS A 171 -7.34 7.20 1.98
CA LYS A 171 -7.76 8.49 1.40
C LYS A 171 -9.18 8.45 0.84
N HIS A 172 -9.66 7.28 0.42
CA HIS A 172 -11.02 7.06 -0.08
C HIS A 172 -11.99 6.55 0.99
N GLY A 173 -11.62 6.64 2.27
CA GLY A 173 -12.48 6.27 3.39
C GLY A 173 -12.65 4.75 3.57
N VAL A 174 -11.69 3.94 3.09
CA VAL A 174 -11.68 2.48 3.25
C VAL A 174 -10.58 2.09 4.23
N LEU A 175 -10.81 1.05 5.04
CA LEU A 175 -9.88 0.56 6.08
C LEU A 175 -9.59 1.57 7.20
N LEU A 176 -10.47 2.51 7.46
CA LEU A 176 -10.33 3.47 8.56
C LEU A 176 -10.77 2.85 9.89
N VAL A 177 -10.04 3.21 10.96
CA VAL A 177 -10.36 2.83 12.34
C VAL A 177 -10.30 4.08 13.22
N GLY A 178 -11.32 4.27 14.05
CA GLY A 178 -11.37 5.41 14.97
C GLY A 178 -11.45 6.79 14.29
N ALA A 179 -12.07 6.85 13.11
CA ALA A 179 -12.24 8.07 12.31
C ALA A 179 -13.70 8.58 12.36
N GLY A 180 -14.37 8.41 13.50
CA GLY A 180 -15.76 8.85 13.68
C GLY A 180 -16.68 8.27 12.61
N ASP A 181 -17.53 9.11 12.03
CA ASP A 181 -18.52 8.74 11.00
C ASP A 181 -17.93 8.21 9.70
N GLU A 182 -16.64 8.49 9.44
CA GLU A 182 -15.93 7.92 8.28
C GLU A 182 -15.59 6.43 8.48
N THR A 183 -15.63 5.92 9.72
CA THR A 183 -15.31 4.52 10.02
C THR A 183 -16.50 3.62 9.65
N ARG A 184 -16.29 2.74 8.67
CA ARG A 184 -17.30 1.79 8.19
C ARG A 184 -17.11 0.41 8.80
N SER A 185 -18.06 -0.50 8.54
CA SER A 185 -17.88 -1.90 8.91
C SER A 185 -16.76 -2.55 8.06
N LEU A 186 -16.10 -3.58 8.60
CA LEU A 186 -15.10 -4.34 7.84
C LEU A 186 -15.70 -4.97 6.57
N MET A 187 -16.95 -5.43 6.66
CA MET A 187 -17.63 -6.06 5.52
C MET A 187 -17.90 -5.06 4.39
N ASP A 188 -18.22 -3.81 4.72
CA ASP A 188 -18.40 -2.75 3.72
C ASP A 188 -17.08 -2.37 3.08
N ASP A 189 -16.01 -2.36 3.86
CA ASP A 189 -14.65 -2.14 3.34
C ASP A 189 -14.25 -3.28 2.38
N ILE A 190 -14.47 -4.55 2.76
CA ILE A 190 -14.20 -5.73 1.91
C ILE A 190 -14.97 -5.66 0.58
N LYS A 191 -16.24 -5.31 0.60
CA LYS A 191 -17.06 -5.16 -0.63
C LYS A 191 -16.52 -4.07 -1.57
N ARG A 192 -15.83 -3.06 -1.04
CA ARG A 192 -15.24 -1.96 -1.81
C ARG A 192 -13.83 -2.25 -2.32
N LEU A 193 -13.11 -3.18 -1.68
CA LEU A 193 -11.73 -3.49 -2.05
C LEU A 193 -11.54 -3.81 -3.54
N PRO A 194 -12.37 -4.63 -4.21
CA PRO A 194 -12.20 -4.91 -5.65
C PRO A 194 -12.25 -3.63 -6.50
N ARG A 195 -13.17 -2.73 -6.17
CA ARG A 195 -13.26 -1.44 -6.84
C ARG A 195 -12.02 -0.57 -6.57
N MET A 196 -11.55 -0.52 -5.32
CA MET A 196 -10.35 0.23 -4.94
C MET A 196 -9.10 -0.31 -5.66
N VAL A 197 -8.97 -1.63 -5.78
CA VAL A 197 -7.89 -2.24 -6.57
C VAL A 197 -7.96 -1.80 -8.03
N GLY A 198 -9.14 -1.82 -8.63
CA GLY A 198 -9.35 -1.33 -10.00
C GLY A 198 -8.98 0.15 -10.17
N GLU A 199 -9.44 1.02 -9.26
CA GLU A 199 -9.15 2.45 -9.27
C GLU A 199 -7.65 2.73 -9.03
N PHE A 200 -7.00 1.98 -8.13
CA PHE A 200 -5.58 2.10 -7.84
C PHE A 200 -4.72 1.68 -9.04
N THR A 201 -5.03 0.56 -9.67
CA THR A 201 -4.29 0.10 -10.86
C THR A 201 -4.50 1.02 -12.07
N ALA A 202 -5.70 1.60 -12.21
CA ALA A 202 -6.02 2.56 -13.26
C ALA A 202 -5.51 3.97 -12.97
N PHE A 203 -5.06 4.27 -11.74
CA PHE A 203 -4.71 5.64 -11.33
C PHE A 203 -3.66 6.29 -12.23
N LEU A 204 -2.53 5.62 -12.45
CA LEU A 204 -1.45 6.18 -13.28
C LEU A 204 -1.83 6.31 -14.76
N PRO A 205 -2.41 5.29 -15.43
CA PRO A 205 -2.88 5.43 -16.80
C PRO A 205 -3.90 6.56 -16.95
N VAL A 206 -4.84 6.69 -16.02
CA VAL A 206 -5.87 7.75 -16.04
C VAL A 206 -5.24 9.13 -15.83
N LEU A 207 -4.30 9.26 -14.87
CA LEU A 207 -3.61 10.51 -14.60
C LEU A 207 -2.79 10.99 -15.81
N ILE A 208 -2.01 10.09 -16.42
CA ILE A 208 -1.22 10.40 -17.62
C ILE A 208 -2.14 10.78 -18.79
N SER A 209 -3.21 10.01 -19.01
CA SER A 209 -4.19 10.31 -20.06
C SER A 209 -4.84 11.69 -19.87
N LYS A 210 -5.13 12.05 -18.61
CA LYS A 210 -5.65 13.40 -18.29
C LYS A 210 -4.62 14.50 -18.59
N TYR A 211 -3.36 14.31 -18.22
CA TYR A 211 -2.31 15.27 -18.54
C TYR A 211 -2.14 15.47 -20.05
N LEU A 212 -2.25 14.39 -20.84
CA LEU A 212 -2.19 14.48 -22.30
C LEU A 212 -3.41 15.21 -22.88
N GLU A 213 -4.62 14.94 -22.36
CA GLU A 213 -5.84 15.64 -22.77
C GLU A 213 -5.81 17.14 -22.43
N ASP A 214 -5.22 17.50 -21.28
CA ASP A 214 -5.08 18.89 -20.80
C ASP A 214 -3.90 19.64 -21.46
N GLY A 215 -3.16 19.00 -22.39
CA GLY A 215 -1.96 19.59 -23.03
C GLY A 215 -0.73 19.68 -22.12
N ARG A 216 -0.76 19.06 -20.93
CA ARG A 216 0.33 19.08 -19.93
C ARG A 216 1.36 17.98 -20.22
N ILE A 217 1.98 18.04 -21.42
CA ILE A 217 2.86 16.98 -21.94
C ILE A 217 4.04 16.71 -21.00
N LEU A 218 4.66 17.76 -20.44
CA LEU A 218 5.79 17.60 -19.52
C LEU A 218 5.39 16.78 -18.27
N ASN A 219 4.23 17.04 -17.69
CA ASN A 219 3.75 16.30 -16.52
C ASN A 219 3.46 14.85 -16.86
N ALA A 220 2.89 14.58 -18.04
CA ALA A 220 2.68 13.21 -18.54
C ALA A 220 4.01 12.47 -18.70
N LEU A 221 5.00 13.13 -19.31
CA LEU A 221 6.33 12.56 -19.55
C LEU A 221 7.06 12.28 -18.22
N VAL A 222 7.10 13.26 -17.31
CA VAL A 222 7.75 13.11 -16.00
C VAL A 222 7.11 11.97 -15.20
N THR A 223 5.77 11.87 -15.21
CA THR A 223 5.06 10.79 -14.51
C THR A 223 5.36 9.44 -15.13
N PHE A 224 5.34 9.33 -16.46
CA PHE A 224 5.61 8.10 -17.19
C PHE A 224 7.05 7.61 -16.99
N VAL A 225 8.02 8.49 -17.22
CA VAL A 225 9.46 8.16 -17.07
C VAL A 225 9.80 7.87 -15.61
N GLY A 226 9.30 8.70 -14.67
CA GLY A 226 9.52 8.55 -13.23
C GLY A 226 8.99 7.23 -12.70
N PHE A 227 7.84 6.76 -13.17
CA PHE A 227 7.29 5.45 -12.78
C PHE A 227 8.24 4.29 -13.15
N GLY A 228 8.70 4.23 -14.40
CA GLY A 228 9.59 3.15 -14.82
C GLY A 228 10.94 3.20 -14.13
N ILE A 229 11.50 4.41 -13.90
CA ILE A 229 12.73 4.58 -13.12
C ILE A 229 12.51 4.09 -11.69
N ALA A 230 11.43 4.47 -11.03
CA ALA A 230 11.13 4.05 -9.65
C ALA A 230 11.02 2.53 -9.54
N VAL A 231 10.24 1.89 -10.43
CA VAL A 231 10.09 0.42 -10.46
C VAL A 231 11.41 -0.27 -10.76
N GLY A 232 12.16 0.23 -11.74
CA GLY A 232 13.47 -0.29 -12.12
C GLY A 232 14.49 -0.18 -10.99
N THR A 233 14.55 0.97 -10.31
CA THR A 233 15.46 1.20 -9.19
C THR A 233 15.16 0.29 -8.02
N VAL A 234 13.90 0.17 -7.61
CA VAL A 234 13.49 -0.71 -6.50
C VAL A 234 13.92 -2.15 -6.78
N LEU A 235 13.59 -2.69 -7.95
CA LEU A 235 13.92 -4.08 -8.29
C LEU A 235 15.40 -4.30 -8.60
N GLY A 236 16.08 -3.30 -9.16
CA GLY A 236 17.52 -3.34 -9.41
C GLY A 236 18.33 -3.34 -8.12
N THR A 237 17.96 -2.51 -7.16
CA THR A 237 18.60 -2.42 -5.84
C THR A 237 18.40 -3.73 -5.06
N VAL A 238 17.18 -4.25 -5.03
CA VAL A 238 16.87 -5.49 -4.30
C VAL A 238 17.61 -6.69 -4.89
N ARG A 239 17.84 -6.73 -6.21
CA ARG A 239 18.58 -7.82 -6.88
C ARG A 239 20.07 -7.61 -6.99
N THR A 240 20.59 -6.46 -6.55
CA THR A 240 22.00 -6.08 -6.70
C THR A 240 22.57 -6.20 -8.13
N LYS A 241 21.70 -6.19 -9.14
CA LYS A 241 22.06 -6.34 -10.56
C LYS A 241 21.39 -5.24 -11.40
N TRP A 242 22.15 -4.19 -11.72
CA TRP A 242 21.67 -3.03 -12.50
C TRP A 242 21.11 -3.38 -13.89
N GLN A 243 21.56 -4.46 -14.50
CA GLN A 243 20.98 -4.96 -15.76
C GLN A 243 19.50 -5.33 -15.62
N TRP A 244 19.08 -5.79 -14.45
CA TRP A 244 17.68 -6.08 -14.15
C TRP A 244 16.86 -4.82 -13.94
N ALA A 245 17.46 -3.76 -13.36
CA ALA A 245 16.77 -2.47 -13.20
C ALA A 245 16.30 -1.93 -14.55
N TRP A 246 17.17 -1.93 -15.54
CA TRP A 246 16.84 -1.47 -16.89
C TRP A 246 15.76 -2.32 -17.58
N ARG A 247 15.90 -3.65 -17.57
CA ARG A 247 14.89 -4.56 -18.13
C ARG A 247 13.53 -4.42 -17.46
N THR A 248 13.53 -4.24 -16.15
CA THR A 248 12.29 -4.05 -15.38
C THR A 248 11.66 -2.69 -15.67
N ALA A 249 12.44 -1.63 -15.79
CA ALA A 249 11.97 -0.31 -16.21
C ALA A 249 11.32 -0.35 -17.58
N LEU A 250 11.96 -1.01 -18.56
CA LEU A 250 11.41 -1.20 -19.92
C LEU A 250 10.07 -1.96 -19.88
N GLY A 251 9.98 -3.03 -19.09
CA GLY A 251 8.72 -3.77 -18.90
C GLY A 251 7.64 -2.91 -18.28
N ALA A 252 7.97 -2.15 -17.24
CA ALA A 252 7.03 -1.24 -16.58
C ALA A 252 6.52 -0.14 -17.52
N TRP A 253 7.41 0.47 -18.31
CA TRP A 253 7.02 1.46 -19.33
C TRP A 253 6.14 0.86 -20.42
N SER A 254 6.45 -0.34 -20.89
CA SER A 254 5.64 -1.01 -21.92
C SER A 254 4.22 -1.29 -21.43
N ILE A 255 4.06 -1.82 -20.21
CA ILE A 255 2.76 -2.09 -19.60
C ILE A 255 2.00 -0.77 -19.36
N LEU A 256 2.67 0.25 -18.82
CA LEU A 256 2.05 1.54 -18.58
C LEU A 256 1.63 2.23 -19.88
N LEU A 257 2.47 2.19 -20.93
CA LEU A 257 2.13 2.73 -22.24
C LEU A 257 0.86 2.07 -22.81
N PHE A 258 0.82 0.73 -22.78
CA PHE A 258 -0.36 -0.01 -23.21
C PHE A 258 -1.60 0.38 -22.44
N ALA A 259 -1.51 0.50 -21.11
CA ALA A 259 -2.63 0.90 -20.26
C ALA A 259 -3.09 2.35 -20.54
N VAL A 260 -2.16 3.28 -20.81
CA VAL A 260 -2.49 4.67 -21.20
C VAL A 260 -3.22 4.68 -22.55
N LEU A 261 -2.70 3.96 -23.57
CA LEU A 261 -3.33 3.88 -24.88
C LEU A 261 -4.73 3.28 -24.79
N LEU A 262 -4.90 2.21 -24.01
CA LEU A 262 -6.20 1.59 -23.76
C LEU A 262 -7.16 2.58 -23.08
N THR A 263 -6.68 3.32 -22.10
CA THR A 263 -7.50 4.33 -21.40
C THR A 263 -7.95 5.44 -22.33
N LEU A 264 -7.06 5.97 -23.16
CA LEU A 264 -7.39 6.98 -24.17
C LEU A 264 -8.39 6.45 -25.21
N PHE A 265 -8.21 5.22 -25.65
CA PHE A 265 -9.12 4.56 -26.59
C PHE A 265 -10.53 4.41 -26.01
N VAL A 266 -10.64 3.89 -24.78
CA VAL A 266 -11.93 3.74 -24.08
C VAL A 266 -12.61 5.10 -23.90
N ARG A 267 -11.87 6.13 -23.46
CA ARG A 267 -12.39 7.48 -23.32
C ARG A 267 -12.87 8.07 -24.64
N HIS A 268 -12.12 7.84 -25.72
CA HIS A 268 -12.52 8.30 -27.06
C HIS A 268 -13.83 7.68 -27.52
N ILE A 269 -14.01 6.35 -27.33
CA ILE A 269 -15.26 5.66 -27.65
C ILE A 269 -16.43 6.20 -26.81
N MET A 270 -16.20 6.40 -25.51
CA MET A 270 -17.23 6.92 -24.61
C MET A 270 -17.66 8.34 -24.98
N LYS A 271 -16.71 9.21 -25.34
CA LYS A 271 -17.01 10.57 -25.85
C LYS A 271 -17.86 10.50 -27.11
N ARG A 272 -17.51 9.62 -28.06
CA ARG A 272 -18.32 9.42 -29.31
C ARG A 272 -19.72 8.94 -29.02
N LYS A 273 -19.90 7.96 -28.11
CA LYS A 273 -21.24 7.45 -27.73
C LYS A 273 -22.06 8.53 -27.02
N GLY A 274 -21.47 9.30 -26.11
CA GLY A 274 -22.15 10.41 -25.42
C GLY A 274 -22.60 11.51 -26.38
N THR A 275 -21.80 11.80 -27.42
CA THR A 275 -22.16 12.77 -28.46
C THR A 275 -23.29 12.25 -29.36
N MET A 276 -23.34 10.94 -29.65
CA MET A 276 -24.44 10.31 -30.40
C MET A 276 -25.76 10.30 -29.61
N TYR A 277 -25.71 10.06 -28.28
CA TYR A 277 -26.90 10.14 -27.42
C TYR A 277 -27.45 11.55 -27.37
N ARG A 278 -26.57 12.56 -27.25
CA ARG A 278 -27.00 13.98 -27.23
C ARG A 278 -27.63 14.44 -28.55
N LYS A 279 -27.13 13.94 -29.70
CA LYS A 279 -27.72 14.24 -31.03
C LYS A 279 -29.06 13.53 -31.30
N ARG A 280 -29.43 12.52 -30.52
CA ARG A 280 -30.66 11.76 -30.74
C ARG A 280 -31.84 12.27 -29.90
N TYR A 281 -31.58 13.16 -28.96
CA TYR A 281 -32.58 13.70 -28.04
C TYR A 281 -32.67 15.25 -28.08
N TYR A 282 -32.00 15.89 -29.03
CA TYR A 282 -32.15 17.28 -29.44
C TYR A 282 -32.18 17.36 -30.98
#